data_944b751d498686096950531e90ef5fc7
#
_entry.id   944b751d498686096950531e90ef5fc7
#
_cell.length_a   1.000
_cell.length_b   1.000
_cell.length_c   1.000
_cell.angle_alpha   90.00
_cell.angle_beta   90.00
_cell.angle_gamma   90.00
#
_symmetry.space_group_name_H-M   'P 1'
#
loop_
_entity.id
_entity.type
_entity.pdbx_description
1 polymer ?
#
loop_
_entity_poly.entity_id
_entity_poly.type
_entity_poly.pdbx_seq_one_letter_code
_entity_poly.pdbx_strand_id
1 'polypeptide(L)'
;MSIARCEVETIHERHDTLFGGKLPAPNAATLRSLQNYVLDRGCDIGIATDGDADRIGVIDDQGHFLHPNDILVLLYYYLVKYKKWTGPAVRNVATTHMLDRVAESFGQPCYEVPVGFKYISAKMQETDALIGGESSGGLTVRG
;
A
#
# COMPACT_ATOMS: atom_id res chain seq x y z
N MET A 1 18.44 10.24 10.47
CA MET A 1 17.12 10.89 10.77
C MET A 1 16.34 10.93 9.48
N SER A 2 15.17 10.29 9.42
CA SER A 2 14.42 10.20 8.17
C SER A 2 13.78 11.55 7.81
N ILE A 3 13.57 11.78 6.51
CA ILE A 3 12.89 12.97 5.99
C ILE A 3 11.49 13.13 6.63
N ALA A 4 10.86 12.01 7.00
CA ALA A 4 9.56 11.98 7.66
C ALA A 4 9.58 12.34 9.16
N ARG A 5 10.77 12.61 9.73
CA ARG A 5 10.97 12.87 11.18
C ARG A 5 10.51 11.70 12.07
N CYS A 6 10.54 10.49 11.55
CA CYS A 6 10.26 9.27 12.30
C CYS A 6 11.57 8.65 12.81
N GLU A 7 11.51 8.01 13.96
CA GLU A 7 12.54 7.06 14.38
C GLU A 7 12.36 5.79 13.55
N VAL A 8 13.42 5.31 12.92
CA VAL A 8 13.36 4.18 12.01
C VAL A 8 14.35 3.12 12.45
N GLU A 9 13.84 1.94 12.71
CA GLU A 9 14.63 0.73 12.92
C GLU A 9 14.46 -0.19 11.70
N THR A 10 15.54 -0.78 11.24
CA THR A 10 15.54 -1.65 10.05
C THR A 10 15.93 -3.07 10.40
N ILE A 11 15.28 -4.03 9.76
CA ILE A 11 15.61 -5.46 9.83
C ILE A 11 15.88 -5.99 8.44
N HIS A 12 16.71 -7.07 8.34
CA HIS A 12 17.09 -7.68 7.07
C HIS A 12 17.84 -6.73 6.11
N GLU A 13 18.70 -5.88 6.65
CA GLU A 13 19.45 -4.88 5.88
C GLU A 13 20.51 -5.48 4.93
N ARG A 14 20.93 -6.73 5.17
CA ARG A 14 21.97 -7.36 4.36
C ARG A 14 21.38 -7.77 3.01
N HIS A 15 22.10 -7.41 1.94
CA HIS A 15 21.81 -7.93 0.62
C HIS A 15 21.96 -9.45 0.62
N ASP A 16 20.88 -10.16 0.36
CA ASP A 16 20.81 -11.61 0.29
C ASP A 16 20.04 -12.01 -0.97
N THR A 17 20.74 -12.58 -1.93
CA THR A 17 20.15 -13.02 -3.21
C THR A 17 19.15 -14.17 -3.05
N LEU A 18 19.15 -14.84 -1.90
CA LEU A 18 18.20 -15.93 -1.56
C LEU A 18 17.03 -15.45 -0.69
N PHE A 19 16.98 -14.17 -0.33
CA PHE A 19 15.94 -13.57 0.52
C PHE A 19 15.72 -14.34 1.84
N GLY A 20 16.79 -14.86 2.46
CA GLY A 20 16.68 -15.71 3.64
C GLY A 20 15.95 -17.02 3.41
N GLY A 21 15.90 -17.52 2.17
CA GLY A 21 15.17 -18.73 1.79
C GLY A 21 13.65 -18.56 1.73
N LYS A 22 13.14 -17.34 1.67
CA LYS A 22 11.70 -17.01 1.60
C LYS A 22 11.37 -16.34 0.26
N LEU A 23 10.10 -16.43 -0.13
CA LEU A 23 9.60 -15.62 -1.24
C LEU A 23 9.63 -14.13 -0.84
N PRO A 24 10.15 -13.24 -1.69
CA PRO A 24 10.26 -11.81 -1.37
C PRO A 24 8.93 -11.06 -1.55
N ALA A 25 7.79 -11.72 -1.31
CA ALA A 25 6.48 -11.11 -1.40
C ALA A 25 6.01 -10.67 0.00
N PRO A 26 5.63 -9.40 0.21
CA PRO A 26 5.23 -8.89 1.51
C PRO A 26 3.78 -9.29 1.83
N ASN A 27 3.60 -10.48 2.39
CA ASN A 27 2.32 -11.01 2.81
C ASN A 27 2.35 -11.46 4.28
N ALA A 28 1.19 -11.80 4.84
CA ALA A 28 1.05 -12.19 6.24
C ALA A 28 1.98 -13.35 6.66
N ALA A 29 2.27 -14.30 5.76
CA ALA A 29 3.14 -15.44 6.07
C ALA A 29 4.63 -15.06 6.08
N THR A 30 5.05 -14.19 5.17
CA THR A 30 6.45 -13.77 5.04
C THR A 30 6.85 -12.69 6.04
N LEU A 31 5.89 -11.90 6.54
CA LEU A 31 6.15 -10.76 7.43
C LEU A 31 6.11 -11.10 8.93
N ARG A 32 6.12 -12.37 9.31
CA ARG A 32 6.13 -12.76 10.75
C ARG A 32 7.30 -12.16 11.54
N SER A 33 8.48 -12.05 10.94
CA SER A 33 9.64 -11.45 11.61
C SER A 33 9.41 -9.97 11.87
N LEU A 34 8.82 -9.24 10.92
CA LEU A 34 8.45 -7.84 11.09
C LEU A 34 7.34 -7.67 12.14
N GLN A 35 6.32 -8.54 12.09
CA GLN A 35 5.23 -8.55 13.07
C GLN A 35 5.77 -8.70 14.52
N ASN A 36 6.62 -9.69 14.74
CA ASN A 36 7.23 -9.90 16.07
C ASN A 36 8.08 -8.69 16.46
N TYR A 37 8.84 -8.13 15.53
CA TYR A 37 9.68 -6.97 15.81
C TYR A 37 8.85 -5.74 16.22
N VAL A 38 7.75 -5.46 15.52
CA VAL A 38 6.81 -4.37 15.87
C VAL A 38 6.28 -4.54 17.29
N LEU A 39 5.84 -5.75 17.66
CA LEU A 39 5.31 -6.03 18.98
C LEU A 39 6.37 -5.96 20.08
N ASP A 40 7.55 -6.55 19.84
CA ASP A 40 8.63 -6.61 20.84
C ASP A 40 9.25 -5.24 21.12
N ARG A 41 9.30 -4.37 20.13
CA ARG A 41 9.90 -3.04 20.21
C ARG A 41 8.87 -1.92 20.45
N GLY A 42 7.57 -2.23 20.35
CA GLY A 42 6.51 -1.25 20.51
C GLY A 42 6.51 -0.20 19.39
N CYS A 43 6.78 -0.63 18.16
CA CYS A 43 6.76 0.28 17.02
C CYS A 43 5.33 0.66 16.64
N ASP A 44 5.12 1.89 16.20
CA ASP A 44 3.81 2.38 15.73
C ASP A 44 3.35 1.71 14.43
N ILE A 45 4.31 1.27 13.60
CA ILE A 45 4.04 0.67 12.29
C ILE A 45 5.23 -0.15 11.81
N GLY A 46 4.99 -1.25 11.14
CA GLY A 46 5.98 -2.02 10.39
C GLY A 46 5.71 -1.91 8.90
N ILE A 47 6.74 -1.62 8.10
CA ILE A 47 6.64 -1.51 6.65
C ILE A 47 7.66 -2.43 6.01
N ALA A 48 7.24 -3.17 4.99
CA ALA A 48 8.11 -4.02 4.18
C ALA A 48 7.82 -3.81 2.69
N THR A 49 8.83 -4.03 1.88
CA THR A 49 8.69 -4.09 0.41
C THR A 49 9.12 -5.46 -0.09
N ASP A 50 8.81 -5.77 -1.33
CA ASP A 50 9.40 -6.89 -2.05
C ASP A 50 10.80 -6.55 -2.61
N GLY A 51 11.36 -7.45 -3.42
CA GLY A 51 12.75 -7.36 -3.86
C GLY A 51 13.06 -6.19 -4.77
N ASP A 52 12.11 -5.74 -5.58
CA ASP A 52 12.21 -4.57 -6.47
C ASP A 52 11.42 -3.35 -5.96
N ALA A 53 10.84 -3.48 -4.75
CA ALA A 53 10.15 -2.43 -4.01
C ALA A 53 8.94 -1.82 -4.76
N ASP A 54 8.26 -2.60 -5.59
CA ASP A 54 7.03 -2.19 -6.27
C ASP A 54 5.76 -2.55 -5.52
N ARG A 55 5.87 -3.42 -4.49
CA ARG A 55 4.78 -3.84 -3.59
C ARG A 55 5.11 -3.52 -2.14
N ILE A 56 4.08 -3.19 -1.36
CA ILE A 56 4.19 -2.85 0.05
C ILE A 56 3.38 -3.82 0.92
N GLY A 57 3.93 -4.17 2.07
CA GLY A 57 3.21 -4.83 3.17
C GLY A 57 3.32 -4.01 4.44
N VAL A 58 2.25 -3.94 5.20
CA VAL A 58 2.16 -3.13 6.41
C VAL A 58 1.67 -3.97 7.58
N ILE A 59 2.28 -3.75 8.73
CA ILE A 59 1.87 -4.29 10.04
C ILE A 59 1.50 -3.10 10.93
N ASP A 60 0.37 -3.16 11.60
CA ASP A 60 -0.03 -2.14 12.58
C ASP A 60 0.71 -2.29 13.92
N ASP A 61 0.49 -1.36 14.83
CA ASP A 61 1.07 -1.36 16.19
C ASP A 61 0.63 -2.55 17.06
N GLN A 62 -0.43 -3.25 16.68
CA GLN A 62 -0.93 -4.45 17.34
C GLN A 62 -0.44 -5.75 16.68
N GLY A 63 0.39 -5.63 15.66
CA GLY A 63 0.95 -6.76 14.93
C GLY A 63 0.01 -7.34 13.87
N HIS A 64 -1.06 -6.67 13.48
CA HIS A 64 -1.93 -7.16 12.42
C HIS A 64 -1.38 -6.78 11.03
N PHE A 65 -1.40 -7.75 10.13
CA PHE A 65 -1.11 -7.49 8.72
C PHE A 65 -2.29 -6.74 8.08
N LEU A 66 -2.00 -5.55 7.54
CA LEU A 66 -2.97 -4.79 6.76
C LEU A 66 -2.94 -5.25 5.30
N HIS A 67 -4.08 -5.73 4.81
CA HIS A 67 -4.17 -6.15 3.42
C HIS A 67 -4.01 -4.96 2.47
N PRO A 68 -3.34 -5.10 1.30
CA PRO A 68 -3.18 -4.00 0.33
C PRO A 68 -4.48 -3.30 -0.06
N ASN A 69 -5.58 -4.02 -0.13
CA ASN A 69 -6.91 -3.44 -0.36
C ASN A 69 -7.30 -2.43 0.73
N ASP A 70 -7.01 -2.74 1.99
CA ASP A 70 -7.35 -1.87 3.13
C ASP A 70 -6.45 -0.63 3.12
N ILE A 71 -5.16 -0.82 2.81
CA ILE A 71 -4.19 0.28 2.69
C ILE A 71 -4.63 1.25 1.59
N LEU A 72 -5.01 0.75 0.41
CA LEU A 72 -5.45 1.55 -0.72
C LEU A 72 -6.69 2.40 -0.34
N VAL A 73 -7.69 1.77 0.28
CA VAL A 73 -8.93 2.44 0.70
C VAL A 73 -8.66 3.48 1.79
N LEU A 74 -7.85 3.13 2.80
CA LEU A 74 -7.49 4.03 3.90
C LEU A 74 -6.71 5.25 3.41
N LEU A 75 -5.75 5.05 2.52
CA LEU A 75 -4.99 6.15 1.93
C LEU A 75 -5.88 7.08 1.12
N TYR A 76 -6.75 6.55 0.26
CA TYR A 76 -7.69 7.36 -0.49
C TYR A 76 -8.59 8.18 0.43
N TYR A 77 -9.18 7.52 1.44
CA TYR A 77 -10.01 8.19 2.44
C TYR A 77 -9.25 9.31 3.16
N TYR A 78 -8.00 9.04 3.57
CA TYR A 78 -7.15 10.02 4.24
C TYR A 78 -6.84 11.23 3.35
N LEU A 79 -6.46 10.98 2.10
CA LEU A 79 -6.12 12.03 1.16
C LEU A 79 -7.33 12.95 0.89
N VAL A 80 -8.49 12.39 0.67
CA VAL A 80 -9.69 13.19 0.39
C VAL A 80 -10.22 13.88 1.66
N LYS A 81 -10.38 13.14 2.76
CA LYS A 81 -11.02 13.68 3.97
C LYS A 81 -10.13 14.63 4.74
N TYR A 82 -8.87 14.27 4.96
CA TYR A 82 -7.98 15.02 5.84
C TYR A 82 -7.02 15.94 5.08
N LYS A 83 -6.47 15.52 3.97
CA LYS A 83 -5.62 16.36 3.12
C LYS A 83 -6.42 17.28 2.21
N LYS A 84 -7.73 17.06 2.06
CA LYS A 84 -8.63 17.83 1.18
C LYS A 84 -8.22 17.78 -0.29
N TRP A 85 -7.53 16.73 -0.68
CA TRP A 85 -7.21 16.50 -2.09
C TRP A 85 -8.45 15.96 -2.80
N THR A 86 -8.57 16.28 -4.08
CA THR A 86 -9.68 15.83 -4.91
C THR A 86 -9.18 15.08 -6.13
N GLY A 87 -9.93 14.10 -6.57
CA GLY A 87 -9.63 13.32 -7.76
C GLY A 87 -10.17 11.91 -7.71
N PRO A 88 -10.29 11.27 -8.88
CA PRO A 88 -10.73 9.89 -8.99
C PRO A 88 -9.80 8.89 -8.30
N ALA A 89 -10.31 7.69 -8.08
CA ALA A 89 -9.52 6.52 -7.77
C ALA A 89 -9.47 5.56 -8.97
N VAL A 90 -8.43 4.74 -9.06
CA VAL A 90 -8.29 3.70 -10.09
C VAL A 90 -7.94 2.37 -9.42
N ARG A 91 -8.63 1.30 -9.80
CA ARG A 91 -8.34 -0.06 -9.37
C ARG A 91 -8.43 -1.05 -10.52
N ASN A 92 -7.79 -2.20 -10.39
CA ASN A 92 -8.05 -3.29 -11.32
C ASN A 92 -9.28 -4.13 -10.91
N VAL A 93 -9.72 -5.01 -11.81
CA VAL A 93 -10.91 -5.87 -11.61
C VAL A 93 -10.79 -6.81 -10.40
N ALA A 94 -9.58 -7.14 -9.94
CA ALA A 94 -9.33 -8.04 -8.80
C ALA A 94 -9.23 -7.29 -7.46
N THR A 95 -9.27 -5.95 -7.47
CA THR A 95 -9.13 -5.10 -6.29
C THR A 95 -10.49 -4.81 -5.67
N THR A 96 -10.53 -4.50 -4.39
CA THR A 96 -11.77 -4.34 -3.62
C THR A 96 -12.69 -3.25 -4.17
N HIS A 97 -13.99 -3.56 -4.24
CA HIS A 97 -15.05 -2.60 -4.55
C HIS A 97 -15.34 -1.60 -3.41
N MET A 98 -14.69 -1.76 -2.26
CA MET A 98 -14.81 -0.76 -1.20
C MET A 98 -14.27 0.59 -1.64
N LEU A 99 -13.24 0.59 -2.51
CA LEU A 99 -12.69 1.83 -3.07
C LEU A 99 -13.76 2.61 -3.87
N ASP A 100 -14.61 1.90 -4.64
CA ASP A 100 -15.71 2.52 -5.38
C ASP A 100 -16.68 3.24 -4.43
N ARG A 101 -17.09 2.55 -3.35
CA ARG A 101 -18.02 3.11 -2.36
C ARG A 101 -17.47 4.32 -1.63
N VAL A 102 -16.17 4.27 -1.29
CA VAL A 102 -15.51 5.41 -0.63
C VAL A 102 -15.39 6.58 -1.59
N ALA A 103 -15.00 6.35 -2.84
CA ALA A 103 -14.95 7.39 -3.85
C ALA A 103 -16.34 8.04 -4.06
N GLU A 104 -17.37 7.23 -4.24
CA GLU A 104 -18.74 7.69 -4.39
C GLU A 104 -19.21 8.54 -3.19
N SER A 105 -18.87 8.14 -1.96
CA SER A 105 -19.22 8.91 -0.76
C SER A 105 -18.64 10.33 -0.71
N PHE A 106 -17.58 10.56 -1.48
CA PHE A 106 -16.96 11.87 -1.67
C PHE A 106 -17.34 12.54 -3.00
N GLY A 107 -18.27 11.95 -3.76
CA GLY A 107 -18.68 12.46 -5.07
C GLY A 107 -17.60 12.33 -6.14
N GLN A 108 -16.67 11.39 -5.97
CA GLN A 108 -15.58 11.14 -6.91
C GLN A 108 -15.80 9.82 -7.66
N PRO A 109 -15.43 9.73 -8.94
CA PRO A 109 -15.48 8.46 -9.67
C PRO A 109 -14.36 7.51 -9.24
N CYS A 110 -14.63 6.22 -9.36
CA CYS A 110 -13.63 5.16 -9.29
C CYS A 110 -13.62 4.39 -10.62
N TYR A 111 -12.48 4.29 -11.25
CA TYR A 111 -12.34 3.63 -12.55
C TYR A 111 -11.79 2.22 -12.37
N GLU A 112 -12.42 1.27 -13.07
CA GLU A 112 -11.97 -0.12 -13.13
C GLU A 112 -11.17 -0.34 -14.42
N VAL A 113 -10.04 -1.05 -14.31
CA VAL A 113 -9.18 -1.43 -15.42
C VAL A 113 -8.83 -2.92 -15.37
N PRO A 114 -8.35 -3.52 -16.46
CA PRO A 114 -7.80 -4.89 -16.42
C PRO A 114 -6.63 -5.02 -15.44
N VAL A 115 -6.30 -6.26 -15.06
CA VAL A 115 -5.13 -6.56 -14.22
C VAL A 115 -3.84 -6.15 -14.94
N GLY A 116 -2.98 -5.46 -14.22
CA GLY A 116 -1.68 -4.97 -14.68
C GLY A 116 -1.48 -3.49 -14.42
N PHE A 117 -0.43 -3.16 -13.68
CA PHE A 117 -0.18 -1.81 -13.18
C PHE A 117 -0.07 -0.76 -14.32
N LYS A 118 0.36 -1.17 -15.52
CA LYS A 118 0.38 -0.31 -16.72
C LYS A 118 -0.98 0.30 -17.04
N TYR A 119 -2.08 -0.45 -16.82
CA TYR A 119 -3.44 0.04 -17.07
C TYR A 119 -3.89 1.03 -15.98
N ILE A 120 -3.47 0.78 -14.73
CA ILE A 120 -3.66 1.72 -13.62
C ILE A 120 -2.98 3.05 -13.94
N SER A 121 -1.68 3.02 -14.27
CA SER A 121 -0.91 4.22 -14.58
C SER A 121 -1.48 5.00 -15.77
N ALA A 122 -1.84 4.31 -16.85
CA ALA A 122 -2.46 4.94 -18.02
C ALA A 122 -3.79 5.63 -17.69
N LYS A 123 -4.66 4.95 -16.94
CA LYS A 123 -5.96 5.51 -16.52
C LYS A 123 -5.79 6.66 -15.54
N MET A 124 -4.82 6.61 -14.64
CA MET A 124 -4.53 7.71 -13.74
C MET A 124 -4.08 8.97 -14.48
N GLN A 125 -3.24 8.83 -15.50
CA GLN A 125 -2.82 9.96 -16.35
C GLN A 125 -3.99 10.53 -17.15
N GLU A 126 -4.83 9.65 -17.72
CA GLU A 126 -6.01 10.06 -18.51
C GLU A 126 -7.02 10.86 -17.69
N THR A 127 -7.22 10.49 -16.42
CA THR A 127 -8.30 11.02 -15.58
C THR A 127 -7.82 11.96 -14.47
N ASP A 128 -6.53 12.25 -14.40
CA ASP A 128 -5.90 12.96 -13.29
C ASP A 128 -6.26 12.35 -11.92
N ALA A 129 -6.26 11.00 -11.86
CA ALA A 129 -6.68 10.30 -10.67
C ALA A 129 -5.72 10.52 -9.50
N LEU A 130 -6.30 10.58 -8.30
CA LEU A 130 -5.58 10.84 -7.06
C LEU A 130 -4.75 9.65 -6.61
N ILE A 131 -5.29 8.44 -6.78
CA ILE A 131 -4.66 7.21 -6.34
C ILE A 131 -5.02 6.05 -7.28
N GLY A 132 -4.10 5.14 -7.43
CA GLY A 132 -4.33 3.88 -8.12
C GLY A 132 -3.66 2.72 -7.41
N GLY A 133 -4.26 1.54 -7.45
CA GLY A 133 -3.67 0.38 -6.80
C GLY A 133 -4.28 -0.95 -7.18
N GLU A 134 -3.57 -1.99 -6.76
CA GLU A 134 -3.91 -3.39 -6.98
C GLU A 134 -3.89 -4.18 -5.66
N SER A 135 -4.72 -5.22 -5.58
CA SER A 135 -4.74 -6.15 -4.43
C SER A 135 -3.42 -6.88 -4.19
N SER A 136 -2.53 -6.91 -5.19
CA SER A 136 -1.17 -7.46 -5.09
C SER A 136 -0.20 -6.63 -4.25
N GLY A 137 -0.54 -5.36 -3.95
CA GLY A 137 0.28 -4.44 -3.17
C GLY A 137 0.91 -3.30 -3.97
N GLY A 138 0.78 -3.32 -5.30
CA GLY A 138 1.15 -2.18 -6.15
C GLY A 138 0.24 -0.98 -5.87
N LEU A 139 0.83 0.18 -5.56
CA LEU A 139 0.09 1.38 -5.21
C LEU A 139 0.84 2.62 -5.67
N THR A 140 0.12 3.60 -6.17
CA THR A 140 0.68 4.92 -6.52
C THR A 140 -0.30 6.03 -6.19
N VAL A 141 0.26 7.18 -5.82
CA VAL A 141 -0.48 8.42 -5.53
C VAL A 141 0.01 9.48 -6.50
N ARG A 142 -0.89 10.35 -6.94
CA ARG A 142 -0.55 11.51 -7.76
C ARG A 142 0.50 12.38 -7.04
N GLY A 143 1.65 12.57 -7.67
CA GLY A 143 2.76 13.38 -7.18
C GLY A 143 2.61 14.86 -7.49
#